data_a124ef10d200cad2ee371584f9f8285a
#
_entry.id   a124ef10d200cad2ee371584f9f8285a
#
_cell.length_a   1.000
_cell.length_b   1.000
_cell.length_c   1.000
_cell.angle_alpha   90.00
_cell.angle_beta   90.00
_cell.angle_gamma   90.00
#
_symmetry.space_group_name_H-M   'P 1'
#
loop_
_entity.id
_entity.type
_entity.pdbx_description
1 polymer ?
#
loop_
_entity_poly.entity_id
_entity_poly.type
_entity_poly.pdbx_seq_one_letter_code
_entity_poly.pdbx_strand_id
1 'polypeptide(L)'
;MRIALLQVTTGPDKSENLANVSVGIREAAANGATLIVTPEATSQGFDQGRLDTQAEELDGPFASGLRELAAELGVTIVAGMFRPADSVDGLNRVYNTALITGDSVHKGYDKIHTFDVADYTESATVKPGADLVTFVHEGAVVGVATCFDIRYPEQFKNLARLGAEVIVVPTSWADGKNKREQWRTLTVARALDTGVFIAAADQARPGGEAHAGQASGPTGIGHSVVVAPNGQRIAEAGYGPEIVYADIDTAAVAEARASLPLLHHTS
;
A
#
# COMPACT_ATOMS: atom_id res chain seq x y z
N MET A 1 -14.15 -12.43 -0.47
CA MET A 1 -13.44 -11.25 -1.05
C MET A 1 -12.26 -11.71 -1.87
N ARG A 2 -12.15 -11.27 -3.13
CA ARG A 2 -10.95 -11.50 -3.96
C ARG A 2 -10.13 -10.22 -4.05
N ILE A 3 -8.86 -10.28 -3.61
CA ILE A 3 -7.92 -9.16 -3.64
C ILE A 3 -6.97 -9.32 -4.82
N ALA A 4 -6.65 -8.21 -5.50
CA ALA A 4 -5.56 -8.13 -6.44
C ALA A 4 -4.52 -7.10 -5.97
N LEU A 5 -3.25 -7.47 -5.98
CA LEU A 5 -2.13 -6.58 -5.76
C LEU A 5 -1.45 -6.35 -7.12
N LEU A 6 -1.47 -5.11 -7.58
CA LEU A 6 -0.79 -4.73 -8.80
C LEU A 6 0.67 -4.39 -8.48
N GLN A 7 1.59 -5.17 -8.97
CA GLN A 7 3.03 -4.88 -8.91
C GLN A 7 3.45 -4.24 -10.21
N VAL A 8 3.67 -2.94 -10.19
CA VAL A 8 3.98 -2.13 -11.39
C VAL A 8 5.22 -1.28 -11.16
N THR A 9 5.77 -0.72 -12.23
CA THR A 9 6.74 0.37 -12.15
C THR A 9 6.07 1.67 -12.56
N THR A 10 6.38 2.77 -11.89
CA THR A 10 5.81 4.10 -12.17
C THR A 10 6.89 5.08 -12.60
N GLY A 11 6.53 5.94 -13.54
CA GLY A 11 7.37 6.98 -14.09
C GLY A 11 7.12 8.37 -13.47
N PRO A 12 7.61 9.44 -14.12
CA PRO A 12 7.47 10.80 -13.64
C PRO A 12 6.09 11.42 -13.92
N ASP A 13 5.35 10.93 -14.90
CA ASP A 13 4.09 11.55 -15.36
C ASP A 13 2.87 10.80 -14.82
N LYS A 14 2.04 11.51 -14.05
CA LYS A 14 0.85 10.92 -13.43
C LYS A 14 -0.23 10.48 -14.43
N SER A 15 -0.33 11.12 -15.57
CA SER A 15 -1.33 10.77 -16.60
C SER A 15 -0.94 9.47 -17.30
N GLU A 16 0.36 9.29 -17.59
CA GLU A 16 0.89 8.04 -18.12
C GLU A 16 0.76 6.91 -17.09
N ASN A 17 1.07 7.19 -15.83
CA ASN A 17 0.93 6.22 -14.75
C ASN A 17 -0.54 5.81 -14.55
N LEU A 18 -1.49 6.77 -14.60
CA LEU A 18 -2.93 6.47 -14.57
C LEU A 18 -3.34 5.57 -15.72
N ALA A 19 -2.92 5.88 -16.94
CA ALA A 19 -3.24 5.06 -18.11
C ALA A 19 -2.69 3.63 -17.97
N ASN A 20 -1.44 3.50 -17.55
CA ASN A 20 -0.77 2.20 -17.37
C ASN A 20 -1.43 1.36 -16.26
N VAL A 21 -1.68 1.95 -15.07
CA VAL A 21 -2.28 1.21 -13.97
C VAL A 21 -3.74 0.84 -14.25
N SER A 22 -4.46 1.65 -15.03
CA SER A 22 -5.85 1.37 -15.43
C SER A 22 -5.98 0.08 -16.23
N VAL A 23 -4.98 -0.28 -17.04
CA VAL A 23 -4.95 -1.56 -17.77
C VAL A 23 -4.92 -2.73 -16.77
N GLY A 24 -4.02 -2.69 -15.80
CA GLY A 24 -3.93 -3.73 -14.76
C GLY A 24 -5.16 -3.79 -13.85
N ILE A 25 -5.77 -2.64 -13.52
CA ILE A 25 -7.01 -2.59 -12.74
C ILE A 25 -8.17 -3.26 -13.51
N ARG A 26 -8.31 -2.99 -14.82
CA ARG A 26 -9.32 -3.64 -15.66
C ARG A 26 -9.10 -5.15 -15.75
N GLU A 27 -7.85 -5.58 -15.91
CA GLU A 27 -7.49 -6.99 -15.91
C GLU A 27 -7.83 -7.64 -14.56
N ALA A 28 -7.48 -7.01 -13.45
CA ALA A 28 -7.78 -7.52 -12.11
C ALA A 28 -9.29 -7.66 -11.87
N ALA A 29 -10.08 -6.65 -12.25
CA ALA A 29 -11.55 -6.68 -12.16
C ALA A 29 -12.15 -7.78 -13.04
N ALA A 30 -11.68 -7.93 -14.29
CA ALA A 30 -12.11 -8.99 -15.20
C ALA A 30 -11.81 -10.40 -14.65
N ASN A 31 -10.78 -10.54 -13.80
CA ASN A 31 -10.45 -11.77 -13.08
C ASN A 31 -11.17 -11.88 -11.72
N GLY A 32 -12.17 -11.06 -11.47
CA GLY A 32 -13.05 -11.13 -10.32
C GLY A 32 -12.52 -10.49 -9.04
N ALA A 33 -11.45 -9.69 -9.10
CA ALA A 33 -11.00 -8.93 -7.93
C ALA A 33 -11.98 -7.80 -7.63
N THR A 34 -12.36 -7.65 -6.35
CA THR A 34 -13.25 -6.59 -5.87
C THR A 34 -12.50 -5.53 -5.07
N LEU A 35 -11.37 -5.88 -4.46
CA LEU A 35 -10.42 -4.97 -3.82
C LEU A 35 -9.08 -5.01 -4.57
N ILE A 36 -8.66 -3.88 -5.12
CA ILE A 36 -7.45 -3.77 -5.93
C ILE A 36 -6.51 -2.77 -5.25
N VAL A 37 -5.29 -3.23 -4.97
CA VAL A 37 -4.26 -2.41 -4.31
C VAL A 37 -3.11 -2.18 -5.27
N THR A 38 -2.75 -0.92 -5.48
CA THR A 38 -1.57 -0.52 -6.24
C THR A 38 -0.48 -0.03 -5.30
N PRO A 39 0.78 0.09 -5.73
CA PRO A 39 1.88 0.49 -4.87
C PRO A 39 1.75 1.91 -4.28
N GLU A 40 2.58 2.20 -3.27
CA GLU A 40 2.96 3.57 -2.90
C GLU A 40 3.55 4.28 -4.12
N ALA A 41 3.36 5.59 -4.22
CA ALA A 41 3.90 6.38 -5.32
C ALA A 41 3.41 5.94 -6.72
N THR A 42 2.16 5.44 -6.82
CA THR A 42 1.56 5.05 -8.11
C THR A 42 1.35 6.26 -9.02
N SER A 43 1.04 7.44 -8.47
CA SER A 43 0.90 8.65 -9.30
C SER A 43 2.23 9.15 -9.86
N GLN A 44 3.35 8.96 -9.14
CA GLN A 44 4.70 9.35 -9.56
C GLN A 44 5.74 8.57 -8.77
N GLY A 45 6.78 8.02 -9.41
CA GLY A 45 7.89 7.35 -8.73
C GLY A 45 8.72 8.31 -7.86
N PHE A 46 9.26 7.85 -6.73
CA PHE A 46 10.00 8.70 -5.79
C PHE A 46 11.28 9.34 -6.36
N ASP A 47 12.00 8.65 -7.23
CA ASP A 47 13.23 9.14 -7.86
C ASP A 47 12.99 9.79 -9.24
N GLN A 48 11.73 10.11 -9.54
CA GLN A 48 11.28 10.62 -10.84
C GLN A 48 10.99 12.14 -10.82
N GLY A 49 11.75 12.91 -10.07
CA GLY A 49 11.63 14.36 -9.97
C GLY A 49 10.96 14.84 -8.68
N ARG A 50 10.62 16.13 -8.63
CA ARG A 50 10.01 16.75 -7.44
C ARG A 50 8.56 16.28 -7.29
N LEU A 51 8.21 15.82 -6.09
CA LEU A 51 6.87 15.28 -5.79
C LEU A 51 5.77 16.34 -5.82
N ASP A 52 6.10 17.58 -5.44
CA ASP A 52 5.16 18.71 -5.40
C ASP A 52 4.67 19.16 -6.79
N THR A 53 5.40 18.84 -7.85
CA THR A 53 5.01 19.22 -9.24
C THR A 53 3.88 18.37 -9.80
N GLN A 54 3.70 17.16 -9.33
CA GLN A 54 2.63 16.24 -9.74
C GLN A 54 1.56 16.05 -8.66
N ALA A 55 1.75 16.65 -7.48
CA ALA A 55 0.81 16.55 -6.37
C ALA A 55 -0.55 17.19 -6.72
N GLU A 56 -1.63 16.57 -6.29
CA GLU A 56 -3.01 17.04 -6.50
C GLU A 56 -3.91 16.66 -5.33
N GLU A 57 -5.04 17.33 -5.20
CA GLU A 57 -6.06 16.98 -4.21
C GLU A 57 -6.84 15.72 -4.64
N LEU A 58 -7.67 15.19 -3.73
CA LEU A 58 -8.45 13.96 -3.99
C LEU A 58 -9.50 14.11 -5.10
N ASP A 59 -9.76 15.30 -5.58
CA ASP A 59 -10.62 15.60 -6.72
C ASP A 59 -9.82 15.97 -7.99
N GLY A 60 -8.50 15.84 -7.94
CA GLY A 60 -7.62 16.06 -9.09
C GLY A 60 -7.74 14.96 -10.15
N PRO A 61 -7.11 15.15 -11.34
CA PRO A 61 -7.26 14.27 -12.49
C PRO A 61 -6.92 12.80 -12.25
N PHE A 62 -5.84 12.50 -11.52
CA PHE A 62 -5.43 11.13 -11.18
C PHE A 62 -6.45 10.44 -10.27
N ALA A 63 -6.81 11.12 -9.17
CA ALA A 63 -7.77 10.59 -8.20
C ALA A 63 -9.18 10.44 -8.80
N SER A 64 -9.63 11.42 -9.61
CA SER A 64 -10.90 11.36 -10.33
C SER A 64 -10.94 10.25 -11.36
N GLY A 65 -9.85 10.06 -12.13
CA GLY A 65 -9.76 8.96 -13.10
C GLY A 65 -9.86 7.58 -12.44
N LEU A 66 -9.21 7.38 -11.28
CA LEU A 66 -9.36 6.14 -10.52
C LEU A 66 -10.76 5.97 -9.92
N ARG A 67 -11.40 7.06 -9.48
CA ARG A 67 -12.79 7.03 -9.00
C ARG A 67 -13.78 6.61 -10.09
N GLU A 68 -13.64 7.19 -11.28
CA GLU A 68 -14.46 6.84 -12.44
C GLU A 68 -14.26 5.38 -12.83
N LEU A 69 -13.02 4.91 -12.84
CA LEU A 69 -12.68 3.53 -13.14
C LEU A 69 -13.24 2.56 -12.09
N ALA A 70 -13.14 2.91 -10.79
CA ALA A 70 -13.71 2.12 -9.71
C ALA A 70 -15.23 1.99 -9.83
N ALA A 71 -15.93 3.08 -10.16
CA ALA A 71 -17.37 3.09 -10.38
C ALA A 71 -17.77 2.27 -11.63
N GLU A 72 -17.03 2.41 -12.74
CA GLU A 72 -17.27 1.65 -13.97
C GLU A 72 -17.17 0.13 -13.73
N LEU A 73 -16.16 -0.29 -12.97
CA LEU A 73 -15.86 -1.71 -12.74
C LEU A 73 -16.55 -2.32 -11.52
N GLY A 74 -17.17 -1.50 -10.66
CA GLY A 74 -17.78 -1.95 -9.41
C GLY A 74 -16.77 -2.49 -8.40
N VAL A 75 -15.57 -1.89 -8.34
CA VAL A 75 -14.47 -2.31 -7.46
C VAL A 75 -14.07 -1.21 -6.47
N THR A 76 -13.34 -1.58 -5.44
CA THR A 76 -12.62 -0.61 -4.59
C THR A 76 -11.14 -0.64 -4.94
N ILE A 77 -10.55 0.55 -5.14
CA ILE A 77 -9.15 0.75 -5.47
C ILE A 77 -8.45 1.45 -4.30
N VAL A 78 -7.28 0.96 -3.92
CA VAL A 78 -6.35 1.65 -3.02
C VAL A 78 -5.07 1.94 -3.78
N ALA A 79 -4.72 3.24 -3.96
CA ALA A 79 -3.61 3.65 -4.80
C ALA A 79 -2.75 4.76 -4.17
N GLY A 80 -1.42 4.63 -4.28
CA GLY A 80 -0.50 5.66 -3.81
C GLY A 80 -0.51 6.91 -4.68
N MET A 81 -0.60 8.10 -4.06
CA MET A 81 -0.49 9.39 -4.72
C MET A 81 0.15 10.44 -3.80
N PHE A 82 0.47 11.59 -4.33
CA PHE A 82 0.96 12.73 -3.56
C PHE A 82 -0.07 13.85 -3.57
N ARG A 83 -0.30 14.46 -2.38
CA ARG A 83 -1.16 15.61 -2.20
C ARG A 83 -0.37 16.81 -1.69
N PRO A 84 -0.74 18.07 -2.07
CA PRO A 84 -0.13 19.25 -1.48
C PRO A 84 -0.27 19.25 0.05
N ALA A 85 0.77 19.68 0.76
CA ALA A 85 0.74 19.79 2.23
C ALA A 85 1.05 21.21 2.70
N ASP A 86 2.31 21.49 3.02
CA ASP A 86 2.75 22.79 3.50
C ASP A 86 4.11 23.18 2.88
N SER A 87 4.68 24.28 3.35
CA SER A 87 6.04 24.69 2.99
C SER A 87 6.85 24.92 4.25
N VAL A 88 8.07 24.39 4.28
CA VAL A 88 9.06 24.58 5.34
C VAL A 88 10.34 25.12 4.73
N ASP A 89 10.83 26.26 5.23
CA ASP A 89 12.06 26.91 4.74
C ASP A 89 12.07 27.15 3.22
N GLY A 90 10.89 27.44 2.63
CA GLY A 90 10.72 27.67 1.19
C GLY A 90 10.67 26.39 0.35
N LEU A 91 10.68 25.22 0.96
CA LEU A 91 10.50 23.92 0.29
C LEU A 91 9.06 23.45 0.45
N ASN A 92 8.35 23.24 -0.65
CA ASN A 92 7.03 22.64 -0.63
C ASN A 92 7.11 21.18 -0.24
N ARG A 93 6.26 20.76 0.71
CA ARG A 93 6.07 19.36 1.07
C ARG A 93 4.73 18.84 0.56
N VAL A 94 4.68 17.53 0.39
CA VAL A 94 3.47 16.80 0.02
C VAL A 94 3.05 15.87 1.15
N TYR A 95 1.79 15.41 1.15
CA TYR A 95 1.40 14.19 1.82
C TYR A 95 1.66 13.00 0.89
N ASN A 96 2.20 11.92 1.43
CA ASN A 96 2.26 10.62 0.80
C ASN A 96 0.95 9.90 1.15
N THR A 97 0.03 9.86 0.20
CA THR A 97 -1.36 9.47 0.44
C THR A 97 -1.70 8.15 -0.24
N ALA A 98 -2.29 7.22 0.49
CA ALA A 98 -3.04 6.13 -0.10
C ALA A 98 -4.48 6.59 -0.33
N LEU A 99 -4.86 6.82 -1.58
CA LEU A 99 -6.24 7.06 -2.01
C LEU A 99 -7.04 5.79 -1.87
N ILE A 100 -8.20 5.86 -1.25
CA ILE A 100 -9.21 4.79 -1.20
C ILE A 100 -10.41 5.29 -2.00
N THR A 101 -10.78 4.61 -3.08
CA THR A 101 -11.90 5.00 -3.91
C THR A 101 -12.72 3.80 -4.38
N GLY A 102 -14.05 3.92 -4.32
CA GLY A 102 -15.03 2.89 -4.67
C GLY A 102 -16.43 3.45 -4.56
N ASP A 103 -17.44 2.59 -4.68
CA ASP A 103 -18.85 2.99 -4.73
C ASP A 103 -19.31 3.85 -3.52
N SER A 104 -18.86 3.51 -2.32
CA SER A 104 -19.27 4.18 -1.08
C SER A 104 -18.15 4.93 -0.37
N VAL A 105 -16.95 5.00 -0.96
CA VAL A 105 -15.76 5.59 -0.33
C VAL A 105 -14.93 6.38 -1.32
N HIS A 106 -14.51 7.59 -0.91
CA HIS A 106 -13.51 8.38 -1.60
C HIS A 106 -12.78 9.24 -0.57
N LYS A 107 -11.61 8.77 -0.11
CA LYS A 107 -10.81 9.43 0.93
C LYS A 107 -9.34 9.06 0.85
N GLY A 108 -8.48 9.76 1.56
CA GLY A 108 -7.05 9.49 1.66
C GLY A 108 -6.64 9.00 3.05
N TYR A 109 -5.60 8.20 3.10
CA TYR A 109 -4.77 7.95 4.26
C TYR A 109 -3.41 8.59 4.00
N ASP A 110 -3.01 9.56 4.81
CA ASP A 110 -1.69 10.17 4.73
C ASP A 110 -0.71 9.38 5.61
N LYS A 111 0.38 8.90 5.03
CA LYS A 111 1.42 8.09 5.69
C LYS A 111 1.90 8.73 6.99
N ILE A 112 1.83 8.00 8.10
CA ILE A 112 2.16 8.52 9.42
C ILE A 112 3.67 8.53 9.64
N HIS A 113 4.38 7.45 9.26
CA HIS A 113 5.81 7.32 9.52
C HIS A 113 6.62 7.54 8.25
N THR A 114 7.31 8.65 8.18
CA THR A 114 8.25 8.97 7.08
C THR A 114 9.51 8.11 7.17
N PHE A 115 10.05 7.76 6.00
CA PHE A 115 11.28 6.97 5.87
C PHE A 115 12.51 7.88 6.05
N ASP A 116 12.86 8.16 7.31
CA ASP A 116 14.03 8.93 7.66
C ASP A 116 15.13 7.96 8.15
N VAL A 117 16.18 7.79 7.34
CA VAL A 117 17.33 6.91 7.60
C VAL A 117 18.62 7.68 7.31
N ALA A 118 19.78 7.09 7.61
CA ALA A 118 21.07 7.79 7.60
C ALA A 118 21.34 8.66 6.35
N ASP A 119 20.97 8.17 5.17
CA ASP A 119 21.27 8.82 3.88
C ASP A 119 20.03 9.29 3.11
N TYR A 120 18.84 9.21 3.72
CA TYR A 120 17.57 9.57 3.08
C TYR A 120 16.59 10.12 4.12
N THR A 121 16.06 11.32 3.90
CA THR A 121 15.14 12.01 4.80
C THR A 121 13.85 12.34 4.05
N GLU A 122 12.86 11.42 4.10
CA GLU A 122 11.56 11.60 3.46
C GLU A 122 10.83 12.82 4.04
N SER A 123 10.93 13.07 5.35
CA SER A 123 10.26 14.18 6.04
C SER A 123 10.69 15.57 5.55
N ALA A 124 11.81 15.68 4.84
CA ALA A 124 12.22 16.93 4.20
C ALA A 124 11.24 17.39 3.11
N THR A 125 10.62 16.45 2.39
CA THR A 125 9.69 16.73 1.28
C THR A 125 8.29 16.16 1.49
N VAL A 126 8.11 15.28 2.49
CA VAL A 126 6.83 14.65 2.84
C VAL A 126 6.45 15.03 4.26
N LYS A 127 5.27 15.61 4.42
CA LYS A 127 4.67 15.88 5.73
C LYS A 127 4.03 14.60 6.26
N PRO A 128 4.36 14.14 7.47
CA PRO A 128 3.67 13.00 8.07
C PRO A 128 2.20 13.28 8.32
N GLY A 129 1.36 12.26 8.13
CA GLY A 129 -0.02 12.22 8.59
C GLY A 129 -0.12 11.97 10.09
N ALA A 130 -1.36 11.87 10.61
CA ALA A 130 -1.61 11.62 12.03
C ALA A 130 -2.72 10.61 12.28
N ASP A 131 -3.62 10.41 11.33
CA ASP A 131 -4.86 9.68 11.54
C ASP A 131 -4.80 8.25 11.02
N LEU A 132 -5.32 7.30 11.80
CA LEU A 132 -5.58 5.95 11.34
C LEU A 132 -6.82 5.95 10.44
N VAL A 133 -6.77 5.20 9.35
CA VAL A 133 -7.88 5.12 8.39
C VAL A 133 -8.30 3.68 8.19
N THR A 134 -9.62 3.44 8.30
CA THR A 134 -10.29 2.19 7.94
C THR A 134 -11.45 2.49 6.99
N PHE A 135 -11.86 1.52 6.20
CA PHE A 135 -13.07 1.56 5.38
C PHE A 135 -13.73 0.18 5.36
N VAL A 136 -14.99 0.13 4.92
CA VAL A 136 -15.72 -1.13 4.79
C VAL A 136 -15.72 -1.56 3.33
N HIS A 137 -15.41 -2.83 3.06
CA HIS A 137 -15.47 -3.44 1.75
C HIS A 137 -16.04 -4.86 1.88
N GLU A 138 -17.12 -5.16 1.16
CA GLU A 138 -17.86 -6.44 1.23
C GLU A 138 -18.18 -6.90 2.68
N GLY A 139 -18.50 -5.95 3.55
CA GLY A 139 -18.81 -6.22 4.96
C GLY A 139 -17.59 -6.35 5.88
N ALA A 140 -16.39 -6.49 5.35
CA ALA A 140 -15.14 -6.52 6.12
C ALA A 140 -14.60 -5.10 6.38
N VAL A 141 -13.99 -4.90 7.54
CA VAL A 141 -13.24 -3.67 7.84
C VAL A 141 -11.82 -3.80 7.30
N VAL A 142 -11.42 -2.86 6.44
CA VAL A 142 -10.08 -2.80 5.85
C VAL A 142 -9.32 -1.61 6.44
N GLY A 143 -8.17 -1.86 7.05
CA GLY A 143 -7.24 -0.85 7.53
C GLY A 143 -6.24 -0.46 6.44
N VAL A 144 -5.67 0.74 6.54
CA VAL A 144 -4.67 1.24 5.60
C VAL A 144 -3.40 1.64 6.33
N ALA A 145 -2.26 1.20 5.82
CA ALA A 145 -0.93 1.63 6.20
C ALA A 145 -0.09 1.77 4.92
N THR A 146 1.04 2.46 4.96
CA THR A 146 1.89 2.67 3.77
C THR A 146 3.35 2.36 4.09
N CYS A 147 3.93 1.41 3.35
CA CYS A 147 5.38 1.16 3.27
C CYS A 147 6.08 1.11 4.64
N PHE A 148 6.80 2.18 5.01
CA PHE A 148 7.59 2.26 6.24
C PHE A 148 6.77 2.12 7.52
N ASP A 149 5.46 2.39 7.48
CA ASP A 149 4.53 2.14 8.60
C ASP A 149 4.60 0.69 9.09
N ILE A 150 4.96 -0.26 8.22
CA ILE A 150 5.06 -1.69 8.58
C ILE A 150 6.09 -1.96 9.69
N ARG A 151 7.02 -1.03 9.94
CA ARG A 151 7.99 -1.13 11.02
C ARG A 151 7.43 -0.77 12.39
N TYR A 152 6.21 -0.20 12.43
CA TYR A 152 5.55 0.26 13.65
C TYR A 152 4.38 -0.65 14.03
N PRO A 153 4.62 -1.69 14.85
CA PRO A 153 3.61 -2.69 15.19
C PRO A 153 2.36 -2.09 15.84
N GLU A 154 2.52 -1.01 16.61
CA GLU A 154 1.40 -0.39 17.32
C GLU A 154 0.36 0.21 16.38
N GLN A 155 0.77 0.74 15.22
CA GLN A 155 -0.17 1.20 14.20
C GLN A 155 -1.05 0.05 13.72
N PHE A 156 -0.49 -1.10 13.42
CA PHE A 156 -1.20 -2.29 12.97
C PHE A 156 -2.13 -2.85 14.04
N LYS A 157 -1.66 -2.93 15.29
CA LYS A 157 -2.50 -3.32 16.42
C LYS A 157 -3.68 -2.35 16.63
N ASN A 158 -3.45 -1.05 16.46
CA ASN A 158 -4.52 -0.06 16.59
C ASN A 158 -5.54 -0.18 15.45
N LEU A 159 -5.10 -0.39 14.20
CA LEU A 159 -6.01 -0.71 13.10
C LEU A 159 -6.84 -1.98 13.38
N ALA A 160 -6.21 -3.03 13.90
CA ALA A 160 -6.91 -4.25 14.29
C ALA A 160 -7.91 -4.03 15.45
N ARG A 161 -7.59 -3.14 16.42
CA ARG A 161 -8.53 -2.73 17.49
C ARG A 161 -9.71 -1.90 16.95
N LEU A 162 -9.51 -1.16 15.85
CA LEU A 162 -10.58 -0.48 15.11
C LEU A 162 -11.43 -1.44 14.28
N GLY A 163 -11.19 -2.75 14.38
CA GLY A 163 -11.97 -3.79 13.73
C GLY A 163 -11.39 -4.29 12.41
N ALA A 164 -10.23 -3.80 11.97
CA ALA A 164 -9.67 -4.25 10.70
C ALA A 164 -9.47 -5.77 10.68
N GLU A 165 -9.91 -6.40 9.60
CA GLU A 165 -9.75 -7.83 9.30
C GLU A 165 -8.71 -8.03 8.19
N VAL A 166 -8.51 -7.00 7.38
CA VAL A 166 -7.48 -6.88 6.35
C VAL A 166 -6.75 -5.56 6.57
N ILE A 167 -5.44 -5.53 6.43
CA ILE A 167 -4.69 -4.28 6.34
C ILE A 167 -3.97 -4.27 4.99
N VAL A 168 -4.30 -3.28 4.16
CA VAL A 168 -3.64 -3.04 2.88
C VAL A 168 -2.43 -2.13 3.08
N VAL A 169 -1.33 -2.43 2.35
CA VAL A 169 -0.06 -1.72 2.51
C VAL A 169 0.54 -1.41 1.13
N PRO A 170 0.09 -0.31 0.47
CA PRO A 170 0.82 0.26 -0.65
C PRO A 170 2.27 0.53 -0.28
N THR A 171 3.22 0.11 -1.11
CA THR A 171 4.64 0.12 -0.77
C THR A 171 5.53 0.49 -1.96
N SER A 172 6.67 1.10 -1.67
CA SER A 172 7.81 1.28 -2.56
C SER A 172 9.08 1.01 -1.75
N TRP A 173 9.38 -0.28 -1.54
CA TRP A 173 10.45 -0.70 -0.63
C TRP A 173 11.84 -0.48 -1.23
N ALA A 174 12.76 0.06 -0.46
CA ALA A 174 14.14 0.19 -0.88
C ALA A 174 14.85 -1.17 -0.90
N ASP A 175 15.58 -1.48 -1.99
CA ASP A 175 16.37 -2.71 -2.10
C ASP A 175 17.77 -2.57 -1.48
N GLY A 176 18.45 -3.71 -1.29
CA GLY A 176 19.77 -3.82 -0.72
C GLY A 176 19.95 -5.11 0.09
N LYS A 177 21.08 -5.21 0.77
CA LYS A 177 21.40 -6.40 1.57
C LYS A 177 20.31 -6.70 2.61
N ASN A 178 19.75 -7.90 2.57
CA ASN A 178 18.69 -8.41 3.45
C ASN A 178 17.35 -7.65 3.40
N LYS A 179 17.15 -6.73 2.45
CA LYS A 179 15.90 -5.93 2.39
C LYS A 179 14.68 -6.77 2.08
N ARG A 180 14.79 -7.74 1.16
CA ARG A 180 13.74 -8.72 0.87
C ARG A 180 13.36 -9.54 2.11
N GLU A 181 14.35 -10.03 2.86
CA GLU A 181 14.07 -10.82 4.07
C GLU A 181 13.44 -9.98 5.19
N GLN A 182 13.84 -8.70 5.30
CA GLN A 182 13.14 -7.75 6.20
C GLN A 182 11.68 -7.57 5.80
N TRP A 183 11.41 -7.37 4.51
CA TRP A 183 10.05 -7.24 3.97
C TRP A 183 9.19 -8.46 4.29
N ARG A 184 9.69 -9.64 3.96
CA ARG A 184 9.01 -10.92 4.25
C ARG A 184 8.76 -11.13 5.73
N THR A 185 9.74 -10.81 6.57
CA THR A 185 9.62 -10.93 8.03
C THR A 185 8.59 -9.97 8.60
N LEU A 186 8.62 -8.71 8.17
CA LEU A 186 7.73 -7.67 8.71
C LEU A 186 6.27 -7.93 8.30
N THR A 187 6.00 -8.31 7.05
CA THR A 187 4.64 -8.60 6.61
C THR A 187 4.03 -9.77 7.38
N VAL A 188 4.81 -10.82 7.63
CA VAL A 188 4.40 -11.97 8.45
C VAL A 188 4.21 -11.56 9.92
N ALA A 189 5.15 -10.79 10.48
CA ALA A 189 5.04 -10.33 11.86
C ALA A 189 3.78 -9.49 12.10
N ARG A 190 3.42 -8.59 11.16
CA ARG A 190 2.18 -7.79 11.29
C ARG A 190 0.93 -8.66 11.26
N ALA A 191 0.89 -9.68 10.40
CA ALA A 191 -0.23 -10.63 10.40
C ALA A 191 -0.36 -11.38 11.72
N LEU A 192 0.75 -11.86 12.26
CA LEU A 192 0.78 -12.60 13.53
C LEU A 192 0.45 -11.72 14.74
N ASP A 193 1.00 -10.49 14.82
CA ASP A 193 0.75 -9.54 15.93
C ASP A 193 -0.72 -9.12 16.05
N THR A 194 -1.46 -9.19 14.96
CA THR A 194 -2.81 -8.61 14.86
C THR A 194 -3.91 -9.65 14.57
N GLY A 195 -3.52 -10.84 14.10
CA GLY A 195 -4.46 -11.87 13.67
C GLY A 195 -5.32 -11.41 12.48
N VAL A 196 -4.76 -10.64 11.53
CA VAL A 196 -5.46 -10.14 10.33
C VAL A 196 -4.72 -10.53 9.06
N PHE A 197 -5.39 -10.39 7.91
CA PHE A 197 -4.71 -10.47 6.61
C PHE A 197 -3.86 -9.22 6.37
N ILE A 198 -2.65 -9.40 5.83
CA ILE A 198 -1.82 -8.30 5.30
C ILE A 198 -1.78 -8.44 3.78
N ALA A 199 -2.22 -7.41 3.07
CA ALA A 199 -2.22 -7.35 1.61
C ALA A 199 -1.33 -6.18 1.16
N ALA A 200 -0.07 -6.47 0.84
CA ALA A 200 0.97 -5.48 0.61
C ALA A 200 1.40 -5.47 -0.87
N ALA A 201 1.14 -4.35 -1.56
CA ALA A 201 1.47 -4.13 -2.97
C ALA A 201 2.73 -3.28 -3.08
N ASP A 202 3.83 -3.85 -3.55
CA ASP A 202 5.10 -3.14 -3.75
C ASP A 202 5.31 -2.74 -5.22
N GLN A 203 6.06 -1.69 -5.45
CA GLN A 203 6.59 -1.37 -6.76
C GLN A 203 7.44 -2.54 -7.27
N ALA A 204 7.31 -2.88 -8.56
CA ALA A 204 8.20 -3.83 -9.19
C ALA A 204 9.65 -3.34 -9.11
N ARG A 205 10.60 -4.27 -8.96
CA ARG A 205 12.03 -3.91 -8.94
C ARG A 205 12.46 -3.36 -10.31
N PRO A 206 12.90 -2.11 -10.41
CA PRO A 206 13.49 -1.60 -11.65
C PRO A 206 14.69 -2.45 -12.09
N GLY A 207 14.63 -2.97 -13.33
CA GLY A 207 15.62 -3.94 -13.83
C GLY A 207 15.37 -5.39 -13.42
N GLY A 208 14.28 -5.64 -12.67
CA GLY A 208 13.84 -6.99 -12.31
C GLY A 208 14.85 -7.77 -11.45
N GLU A 209 14.85 -9.09 -11.57
CA GLU A 209 15.69 -10.00 -10.82
C GLU A 209 17.21 -9.77 -11.02
N ALA A 210 17.59 -9.22 -12.19
CA ALA A 210 19.01 -8.92 -12.47
C ALA A 210 19.62 -7.87 -11.51
N HIS A 211 18.75 -7.03 -10.89
CA HIS A 211 19.16 -6.01 -9.93
C HIS A 211 18.82 -6.38 -8.47
N ALA A 212 18.35 -7.60 -8.22
CA ALA A 212 17.95 -8.06 -6.90
C ALA A 212 19.08 -7.91 -5.86
N GLY A 213 18.76 -7.32 -4.71
CA GLY A 213 19.71 -7.12 -3.60
C GLY A 213 20.75 -6.00 -3.82
N GLN A 214 20.73 -5.32 -4.96
CA GLN A 214 21.55 -4.12 -5.18
C GLN A 214 20.87 -2.95 -4.49
N ALA A 215 21.67 -2.15 -3.76
CA ALA A 215 21.16 -0.98 -3.05
C ALA A 215 20.42 -0.01 -3.99
N SER A 216 19.23 0.42 -3.58
CA SER A 216 18.44 1.42 -4.28
C SER A 216 17.77 2.36 -3.28
N GLY A 217 17.25 3.49 -3.78
CA GLY A 217 16.25 4.28 -3.07
C GLY A 217 14.92 3.51 -2.95
N PRO A 218 13.84 4.17 -2.47
CA PRO A 218 12.51 3.57 -2.33
C PRO A 218 11.82 3.42 -3.70
N THR A 219 12.35 2.53 -4.55
CA THR A 219 11.90 2.32 -5.93
C THR A 219 11.23 0.96 -6.16
N GLY A 220 11.08 0.17 -5.09
CA GLY A 220 10.48 -1.14 -5.13
C GLY A 220 11.49 -2.30 -5.17
N ILE A 221 11.12 -3.41 -4.58
CA ILE A 221 11.81 -4.69 -4.68
C ILE A 221 10.96 -5.77 -5.33
N GLY A 222 9.72 -5.44 -5.70
CA GLY A 222 8.72 -6.45 -6.02
C GLY A 222 8.25 -7.19 -4.76
N HIS A 223 7.98 -8.46 -4.90
CA HIS A 223 7.53 -9.31 -3.79
C HIS A 223 6.27 -8.81 -3.08
N SER A 224 5.32 -8.24 -3.87
CA SER A 224 3.96 -8.00 -3.39
C SER A 224 3.40 -9.28 -2.78
N VAL A 225 2.71 -9.18 -1.63
CA VAL A 225 2.40 -10.38 -0.85
C VAL A 225 1.06 -10.27 -0.14
N VAL A 226 0.33 -11.38 -0.09
CA VAL A 226 -0.80 -11.56 0.83
C VAL A 226 -0.41 -12.57 1.90
N VAL A 227 -0.52 -12.16 3.15
CA VAL A 227 -0.22 -12.97 4.33
C VAL A 227 -1.51 -13.22 5.11
N ALA A 228 -1.80 -14.48 5.41
CA ALA A 228 -2.94 -14.89 6.22
C ALA A 228 -2.71 -14.59 7.72
N PRO A 229 -3.78 -14.56 8.56
CA PRO A 229 -3.70 -14.28 9.99
C PRO A 229 -2.76 -15.20 10.77
N ASN A 230 -2.54 -16.41 10.28
CA ASN A 230 -1.61 -17.40 10.85
C ASN A 230 -0.15 -17.22 10.40
N GLY A 231 0.16 -16.16 9.66
CA GLY A 231 1.50 -15.86 9.14
C GLY A 231 1.87 -16.58 7.83
N GLN A 232 0.99 -17.40 7.25
CA GLN A 232 1.24 -18.02 5.96
C GLN A 232 1.18 -17.01 4.84
N ARG A 233 2.22 -16.91 4.01
CA ARG A 233 2.18 -16.21 2.73
C ARG A 233 1.37 -17.02 1.75
N ILE A 234 0.15 -16.61 1.45
CA ILE A 234 -0.78 -17.34 0.57
C ILE A 234 -0.61 -16.97 -0.90
N ALA A 235 -0.04 -15.79 -1.18
CA ALA A 235 0.35 -15.38 -2.52
C ALA A 235 1.55 -14.43 -2.42
N GLU A 236 2.53 -14.54 -3.29
CA GLU A 236 3.72 -13.67 -3.34
C GLU A 236 4.22 -13.54 -4.78
N ALA A 237 4.49 -12.30 -5.21
CA ALA A 237 5.07 -11.95 -6.50
C ALA A 237 6.58 -12.24 -6.57
N GLY A 238 7.12 -12.20 -7.80
CA GLY A 238 8.57 -12.12 -8.05
C GLY A 238 9.07 -10.67 -8.01
N TYR A 239 10.14 -10.39 -8.75
CA TYR A 239 10.72 -9.04 -8.83
C TYR A 239 10.05 -8.15 -9.89
N GLY A 240 9.57 -8.73 -10.97
CA GLY A 240 9.03 -8.01 -12.13
C GLY A 240 7.58 -7.56 -11.97
N PRO A 241 7.05 -6.79 -12.94
CA PRO A 241 5.65 -6.43 -12.95
C PRO A 241 4.75 -7.67 -13.09
N GLU A 242 3.74 -7.78 -12.22
CA GLU A 242 2.73 -8.84 -12.25
C GLU A 242 1.50 -8.47 -11.40
N ILE A 243 0.42 -9.20 -11.53
CA ILE A 243 -0.77 -9.07 -10.69
C ILE A 243 -0.87 -10.32 -9.82
N VAL A 244 -0.84 -10.12 -8.51
CA VAL A 244 -1.01 -11.18 -7.51
C VAL A 244 -2.46 -11.24 -7.08
N TYR A 245 -3.08 -12.41 -7.12
CA TYR A 245 -4.46 -12.63 -6.67
C TYR A 245 -4.49 -13.49 -5.40
N ALA A 246 -5.41 -13.15 -4.50
CA ALA A 246 -5.73 -13.99 -3.35
C ALA A 246 -7.24 -13.96 -3.06
N ASP A 247 -7.81 -15.13 -2.85
CA ASP A 247 -9.15 -15.28 -2.29
C ASP A 247 -9.02 -15.37 -0.78
N ILE A 248 -9.63 -14.45 -0.04
CA ILE A 248 -9.58 -14.42 1.42
C ILE A 248 -10.96 -14.59 2.04
N ASP A 249 -11.01 -15.40 3.10
CA ASP A 249 -12.16 -15.58 3.96
C ASP A 249 -11.86 -14.94 5.32
N THR A 250 -12.56 -13.85 5.65
CA THR A 250 -12.36 -13.13 6.92
C THR A 250 -12.76 -13.93 8.15
N ALA A 251 -13.48 -15.06 8.00
CA ALA A 251 -13.73 -15.98 9.12
C ALA A 251 -12.42 -16.47 9.77
N ALA A 252 -11.34 -16.62 8.99
CA ALA A 252 -10.02 -16.98 9.50
C ALA A 252 -9.46 -15.97 10.51
N VAL A 253 -9.88 -14.70 10.46
CA VAL A 253 -9.49 -13.66 11.43
C VAL A 253 -10.08 -13.97 12.81
N ALA A 254 -11.36 -14.32 12.85
CA ALA A 254 -12.03 -14.68 14.10
C ALA A 254 -11.38 -15.94 14.74
N GLU A 255 -11.05 -16.93 13.91
CA GLU A 255 -10.37 -18.15 14.37
C GLU A 255 -8.97 -17.86 14.93
N ALA A 256 -8.17 -17.06 14.22
CA ALA A 256 -6.83 -16.66 14.66
C ALA A 256 -6.87 -15.90 15.98
N ARG A 257 -7.77 -14.93 16.13
CA ARG A 257 -7.94 -14.14 17.36
C ARG A 257 -8.48 -14.95 18.52
N ALA A 258 -9.34 -15.95 18.27
CA ALA A 258 -9.83 -16.86 19.30
C ALA A 258 -8.71 -17.78 19.82
N SER A 259 -7.85 -18.25 18.91
CA SER A 259 -6.72 -19.12 19.27
C SER A 259 -5.58 -18.37 19.98
N LEU A 260 -5.36 -17.09 19.64
CA LEU A 260 -4.29 -16.26 20.19
C LEU A 260 -4.78 -14.80 20.39
N PRO A 261 -5.41 -14.48 21.55
CA PRO A 261 -6.09 -13.20 21.78
C PRO A 261 -5.13 -12.06 22.15
N LEU A 262 -4.10 -11.77 21.35
CA LEU A 262 -3.04 -10.79 21.63
C LEU A 262 -3.53 -9.35 21.78
N LEU A 263 -4.64 -8.98 21.13
CA LEU A 263 -5.16 -7.60 21.14
C LEU A 263 -5.85 -7.23 22.46
N HIS A 264 -6.19 -8.21 23.31
CA HIS A 264 -6.84 -7.99 24.62
C HIS A 264 -5.85 -7.73 25.74
N HIS A 265 -4.58 -8.05 25.55
CA HIS A 265 -3.54 -7.78 26.55
C HIS A 265 -3.03 -6.34 26.38
N THR A 266 -3.56 -5.41 27.18
CA THR A 266 -2.95 -4.08 27.38
C THR A 266 -1.87 -4.23 28.45
N SER A 267 -0.63 -4.06 28.05
CA SER A 267 0.50 -3.90 28.98
C SER A 267 0.40 -2.57 29.69
#